data_06a74e178e04542ac6facaef924a4f32
#
_entry.id   06a74e178e04542ac6facaef924a4f32
#
_cell.length_a   1.000
_cell.length_b   1.000
_cell.length_c   1.000
_cell.angle_alpha   90.00
_cell.angle_beta   90.00
_cell.angle_gamma   90.00
#
_symmetry.space_group_name_H-M   'P 1'
#
loop_
_entity.id
_entity.type
_entity.pdbx_description
1 polymer ?
#
loop_
_entity_poly.entity_id
_entity_poly.type
_entity_poly.pdbx_seq_one_letter_code
_entity_poly.pdbx_strand_id
1 'polypeptide(L)'
;LLELSGVGDAAHLKDIGIEPVHHLPGVGNGLQDHQVFRMKWRLKGKPGTMNERVHGFTAIGEGIKYMINRRGVLASPTNPINAFFRTRPELESPDVQIQFFPGTYDTLRDRRLHKPPGVTLGPTLLRLESRGSVHAKSSDPFADPAIFTNVLGTENDLQTAILAMKYCRKVMETKPMEIYYDHEMAPGKDVQSEDEWADYARECGASNWHPASSCRMGPDGDPMAVTDLSLKVRGLEGLRVVDASTMPMVICGNTNAPTIMIAEKAADLILAE
;
A
#
# COMPACT_ATOMS: atom_id res chain seq x y z
N LEU A 1 1.40 -20.90 0.10
CA LEU A 1 2.00 -22.02 -0.63
C LEU A 1 2.93 -22.82 0.30
N LEU A 2 3.88 -22.19 1.03
CA LEU A 2 4.78 -22.88 1.95
C LEU A 2 4.01 -23.67 3.03
N GLU A 3 3.03 -23.07 3.70
CA GLU A 3 2.20 -23.73 4.70
C GLU A 3 1.45 -24.95 4.14
N LEU A 4 0.84 -24.83 2.98
CA LEU A 4 0.19 -25.94 2.28
C LEU A 4 1.15 -27.06 1.88
N SER A 5 2.46 -26.77 1.88
CA SER A 5 3.54 -27.74 1.64
C SER A 5 4.15 -28.28 2.95
N GLY A 6 3.55 -27.98 4.09
CA GLY A 6 4.03 -28.41 5.39
C GLY A 6 5.19 -27.59 5.98
N VAL A 7 5.44 -26.39 5.43
CA VAL A 7 6.52 -25.49 5.88
C VAL A 7 5.93 -24.28 6.57
N GLY A 8 6.08 -24.16 7.89
CA GLY A 8 5.49 -23.08 8.67
C GLY A 8 5.54 -23.38 10.17
N ASP A 9 4.70 -22.67 10.95
CA ASP A 9 4.52 -23.00 12.36
C ASP A 9 3.87 -24.37 12.53
N ALA A 10 4.55 -25.29 13.19
CA ALA A 10 4.13 -26.69 13.29
C ALA A 10 2.80 -26.87 14.05
N ALA A 11 2.51 -26.00 15.04
CA ALA A 11 1.25 -26.06 15.77
C ALA A 11 0.11 -25.60 14.88
N HIS A 12 0.26 -24.46 14.23
CA HIS A 12 -0.72 -23.93 13.27
C HIS A 12 -1.02 -24.94 12.14
N LEU A 13 0.03 -25.53 11.55
CA LEU A 13 -0.14 -26.52 10.47
C LEU A 13 -0.98 -27.72 10.91
N LYS A 14 -0.72 -28.26 12.12
CA LYS A 14 -1.54 -29.35 12.68
C LYS A 14 -2.98 -28.95 12.90
N ASP A 15 -3.23 -27.75 13.42
CA ASP A 15 -4.57 -27.24 13.70
C ASP A 15 -5.41 -27.13 12.42
N ILE A 16 -4.79 -26.84 11.27
CA ILE A 16 -5.48 -26.77 9.96
C ILE A 16 -5.43 -28.08 9.16
N GLY A 17 -4.95 -29.17 9.77
CA GLY A 17 -4.95 -30.52 9.16
C GLY A 17 -3.81 -30.77 8.17
N ILE A 18 -2.69 -30.05 8.31
CA ILE A 18 -1.48 -30.25 7.50
C ILE A 18 -0.39 -30.87 8.35
N GLU A 19 0.24 -31.96 7.87
CA GLU A 19 1.39 -32.57 8.55
C GLU A 19 2.62 -31.67 8.40
N PRO A 20 3.26 -31.21 9.50
CA PRO A 20 4.44 -30.39 9.42
C PRO A 20 5.64 -31.16 8.85
N VAL A 21 6.21 -30.65 7.77
CA VAL A 21 7.45 -31.16 7.17
C VAL A 21 8.65 -30.44 7.73
N HIS A 22 8.53 -29.11 7.91
CA HIS A 22 9.59 -28.27 8.43
C HIS A 22 9.03 -27.13 9.26
N HIS A 23 9.47 -27.04 10.53
CA HIS A 23 9.06 -25.96 11.43
C HIS A 23 9.81 -24.68 11.11
N LEU A 24 9.09 -23.69 10.57
CA LEU A 24 9.62 -22.38 10.20
C LEU A 24 8.60 -21.29 10.58
N PRO A 25 8.59 -20.83 11.82
CA PRO A 25 7.49 -20.03 12.40
C PRO A 25 7.36 -18.62 11.78
N GLY A 26 8.38 -18.16 11.04
CA GLY A 26 8.31 -16.88 10.34
C GLY A 26 7.37 -16.86 9.12
N VAL A 27 7.02 -18.04 8.56
CA VAL A 27 6.15 -18.13 7.39
C VAL A 27 4.79 -17.53 7.69
N GLY A 28 4.37 -16.60 6.87
CA GLY A 28 3.09 -15.89 7.01
C GLY A 28 3.09 -14.77 8.04
N ASN A 29 4.10 -14.67 8.91
CA ASN A 29 4.20 -13.64 9.95
C ASN A 29 4.98 -12.41 9.51
N GLY A 30 4.69 -11.27 10.15
CA GLY A 30 5.38 -10.01 9.90
C GLY A 30 4.90 -9.26 8.65
N LEU A 31 3.74 -9.63 8.09
CA LEU A 31 3.12 -8.95 6.96
C LEU A 31 3.08 -7.44 7.20
N GLN A 32 3.57 -6.68 6.25
CA GLN A 32 3.38 -5.23 6.15
C GLN A 32 2.75 -4.87 4.81
N ASP A 33 1.96 -3.82 4.81
CA ASP A 33 1.42 -3.21 3.61
C ASP A 33 1.28 -1.70 3.83
N HIS A 34 1.65 -0.90 2.85
CA HIS A 34 1.45 0.54 2.94
C HIS A 34 -0.02 0.87 3.11
N GLN A 35 -0.30 1.66 4.14
CA GLN A 35 -1.65 2.12 4.46
C GLN A 35 -1.86 3.52 3.89
N VAL A 36 -2.94 3.70 3.13
CA VAL A 36 -3.30 4.96 2.50
C VAL A 36 -4.63 5.48 3.03
N PHE A 37 -4.67 6.78 3.37
CA PHE A 37 -5.81 7.46 3.95
C PHE A 37 -6.32 8.51 2.95
N ARG A 38 -7.39 8.20 2.22
CA ARG A 38 -7.83 9.01 1.09
C ARG A 38 -8.74 10.16 1.53
N MET A 39 -8.24 11.37 1.38
CA MET A 39 -9.01 12.60 1.59
C MET A 39 -9.46 13.18 0.24
N LYS A 40 -10.63 13.76 0.19
CA LYS A 40 -11.26 14.20 -1.06
C LYS A 40 -11.74 15.66 -0.96
N TRP A 41 -11.52 16.39 -2.05
CA TRP A 41 -11.98 17.78 -2.16
C TRP A 41 -12.76 18.01 -3.44
N ARG A 42 -13.82 18.78 -3.32
CA ARG A 42 -14.53 19.38 -4.44
C ARG A 42 -13.76 20.62 -4.89
N LEU A 43 -13.64 20.77 -6.19
CA LEU A 43 -13.05 21.96 -6.77
C LEU A 43 -14.11 22.78 -7.50
N LYS A 44 -13.93 24.10 -7.54
CA LYS A 44 -14.74 25.04 -8.31
C LYS A 44 -14.13 25.32 -9.68
N GLY A 45 -14.95 25.83 -10.60
CA GLY A 45 -14.50 26.18 -11.95
C GLY A 45 -14.29 24.97 -12.86
N LYS A 46 -13.29 25.06 -13.72
CA LYS A 46 -12.91 24.03 -14.69
C LYS A 46 -11.40 23.78 -14.64
N PRO A 47 -10.87 23.21 -13.56
CA PRO A 47 -9.42 22.98 -13.42
C PRO A 47 -8.87 21.90 -14.34
N GLY A 48 -9.71 21.16 -15.06
CA GLY A 48 -9.29 20.13 -16.00
C GLY A 48 -8.95 18.80 -15.35
N THR A 49 -9.66 18.45 -14.28
CA THR A 49 -9.52 17.16 -13.58
C THR A 49 -9.94 15.98 -14.45
N MET A 50 -9.57 14.76 -14.04
CA MET A 50 -10.05 13.54 -14.69
C MET A 50 -11.58 13.45 -14.68
N ASN A 51 -12.24 13.93 -13.61
CA ASN A 51 -13.70 13.98 -13.52
C ASN A 51 -14.34 14.67 -14.72
N GLU A 52 -13.74 15.76 -15.22
CA GLU A 52 -14.27 16.53 -16.35
C GLU A 52 -13.93 15.89 -17.70
N ARG A 53 -12.84 15.11 -17.78
CA ARG A 53 -12.32 14.59 -19.04
C ARG A 53 -12.82 13.20 -19.42
N VAL A 54 -13.29 12.40 -18.45
CA VAL A 54 -13.68 11.00 -18.70
C VAL A 54 -15.18 10.80 -18.86
N HIS A 55 -15.95 11.87 -19.05
CA HIS A 55 -17.39 11.81 -19.24
C HIS A 55 -17.85 12.42 -20.58
N GLY A 56 -18.91 11.86 -21.17
CA GLY A 56 -19.56 12.39 -22.36
C GLY A 56 -18.61 12.57 -23.55
N PHE A 57 -18.77 13.65 -24.29
CA PHE A 57 -17.97 13.93 -25.51
C PHE A 57 -16.50 14.18 -25.22
N THR A 58 -16.14 14.66 -24.02
CA THR A 58 -14.74 14.84 -23.63
C THR A 58 -13.99 13.50 -23.54
N ALA A 59 -14.65 12.45 -23.06
CA ALA A 59 -14.08 11.10 -23.03
C ALA A 59 -13.76 10.58 -24.44
N ILE A 60 -14.65 10.84 -25.40
CA ILE A 60 -14.42 10.45 -26.82
C ILE A 60 -13.19 11.20 -27.36
N GLY A 61 -13.10 12.52 -27.08
CA GLY A 61 -11.95 13.34 -27.50
C GLY A 61 -10.61 12.85 -26.90
N GLU A 62 -10.60 12.47 -25.61
CA GLU A 62 -9.41 11.90 -24.96
C GLU A 62 -9.08 10.52 -25.54
N GLY A 63 -10.09 9.69 -25.89
CA GLY A 63 -9.89 8.43 -26.59
C GLY A 63 -9.22 8.61 -27.95
N ILE A 64 -9.74 9.52 -28.80
CA ILE A 64 -9.17 9.85 -30.11
C ILE A 64 -7.74 10.36 -29.95
N LYS A 65 -7.49 11.27 -29.01
CA LYS A 65 -6.15 11.82 -28.72
C LYS A 65 -5.16 10.73 -28.35
N TYR A 66 -5.59 9.75 -27.54
CA TYR A 66 -4.74 8.63 -27.19
C TYR A 66 -4.47 7.70 -28.40
N MET A 67 -5.48 7.43 -29.22
CA MET A 67 -5.33 6.58 -30.41
C MET A 67 -4.34 7.17 -31.41
N ILE A 68 -4.40 8.49 -31.64
CA ILE A 68 -3.56 9.18 -32.64
C ILE A 68 -2.12 9.38 -32.16
N ASN A 69 -1.94 9.90 -30.93
CA ASN A 69 -0.62 10.37 -30.49
C ASN A 69 -0.17 9.86 -29.11
N ARG A 70 -0.90 8.90 -28.50
CA ARG A 70 -0.58 8.32 -27.20
C ARG A 70 -0.44 9.34 -26.08
N ARG A 71 -1.26 10.40 -26.08
CA ARG A 71 -1.27 11.49 -25.10
C ARG A 71 -2.65 11.64 -24.45
N GLY A 72 -2.75 12.47 -23.42
CA GLY A 72 -3.98 12.78 -22.69
C GLY A 72 -4.14 11.93 -21.43
N VAL A 73 -5.34 11.94 -20.86
CA VAL A 73 -5.61 11.27 -19.57
C VAL A 73 -5.37 9.76 -19.61
N LEU A 74 -5.57 9.11 -20.76
CA LEU A 74 -5.34 7.68 -20.91
C LEU A 74 -3.85 7.28 -20.97
N ALA A 75 -2.96 8.25 -21.19
CA ALA A 75 -1.51 8.07 -21.16
C ALA A 75 -0.88 8.54 -19.83
N SER A 76 -1.68 9.15 -18.95
CA SER A 76 -1.20 9.66 -17.67
C SER A 76 -1.28 8.59 -16.58
N PRO A 77 -0.30 8.51 -15.68
CA PRO A 77 -0.43 7.67 -14.50
C PRO A 77 -1.59 8.16 -13.64
N THR A 78 -2.18 7.25 -12.86
CA THR A 78 -3.31 7.57 -11.97
C THR A 78 -2.93 8.64 -10.95
N ASN A 79 -1.73 8.55 -10.38
CA ASN A 79 -1.17 9.51 -9.43
C ASN A 79 0.05 10.20 -10.06
N PRO A 80 -0.14 11.27 -10.85
CA PRO A 80 0.94 11.92 -11.60
C PRO A 80 1.93 12.69 -10.72
N ILE A 81 1.53 13.02 -9.49
CA ILE A 81 2.35 13.77 -8.54
C ILE A 81 2.42 13.00 -7.22
N ASN A 82 3.64 12.87 -6.71
CA ASN A 82 3.91 12.31 -5.40
C ASN A 82 4.81 13.27 -4.62
N ALA A 83 4.49 13.48 -3.34
CA ALA A 83 5.29 14.26 -2.43
C ALA A 83 5.72 13.39 -1.25
N PHE A 84 6.98 13.51 -0.84
CA PHE A 84 7.54 12.82 0.32
C PHE A 84 7.88 13.86 1.37
N PHE A 85 7.44 13.66 2.62
CA PHE A 85 7.71 14.60 3.70
C PHE A 85 7.85 13.88 5.04
N ARG A 86 8.37 14.61 6.01
CA ARG A 86 8.50 14.16 7.40
C ARG A 86 7.33 14.74 8.20
N THR A 87 6.59 13.90 8.90
CA THR A 87 5.50 14.35 9.77
C THR A 87 6.02 15.06 11.02
N ARG A 88 7.26 14.75 11.41
CA ARG A 88 7.94 15.31 12.59
C ARG A 88 9.34 15.78 12.21
N PRO A 89 9.81 16.93 12.72
CA PRO A 89 11.09 17.51 12.31
C PRO A 89 12.33 16.68 12.69
N GLU A 90 12.23 15.88 13.76
CA GLU A 90 13.31 15.01 14.25
C GLU A 90 13.58 13.79 13.40
N LEU A 91 12.69 13.42 12.50
CA LEU A 91 12.88 12.28 11.61
C LEU A 91 14.01 12.55 10.60
N GLU A 92 14.90 11.60 10.41
CA GLU A 92 16.02 11.73 9.45
C GLU A 92 15.56 11.72 7.99
N SER A 93 14.47 11.03 7.70
CA SER A 93 13.96 10.85 6.34
C SER A 93 12.43 10.85 6.31
N PRO A 94 11.81 11.07 5.14
CA PRO A 94 10.36 11.03 5.00
C PRO A 94 9.74 9.74 5.53
N ASP A 95 8.63 9.89 6.23
CA ASP A 95 7.80 8.82 6.77
C ASP A 95 6.43 8.74 6.12
N VAL A 96 6.09 9.71 5.26
CA VAL A 96 4.83 9.76 4.51
C VAL A 96 5.09 10.13 3.04
N GLN A 97 4.37 9.45 2.15
CA GLN A 97 4.18 9.80 0.74
C GLN A 97 2.75 10.30 0.54
N ILE A 98 2.55 11.45 -0.07
CA ILE A 98 1.24 11.88 -0.54
C ILE A 98 1.12 11.54 -2.02
N GLN A 99 0.11 10.76 -2.36
CA GLN A 99 -0.28 10.46 -3.72
C GLN A 99 -1.38 11.44 -4.14
N PHE A 100 -1.14 12.21 -5.19
CA PHE A 100 -2.12 13.15 -5.75
C PHE A 100 -2.86 12.51 -6.91
N PHE A 101 -4.16 12.30 -6.76
CA PHE A 101 -5.05 11.87 -7.82
C PHE A 101 -5.94 13.03 -8.29
N PRO A 102 -5.86 13.46 -9.56
CA PRO A 102 -6.64 14.58 -10.09
C PRO A 102 -8.10 14.18 -10.40
N GLY A 103 -8.76 13.57 -9.43
CA GLY A 103 -10.13 13.09 -9.53
C GLY A 103 -10.74 12.71 -8.19
N THR A 104 -12.06 12.51 -8.17
CA THR A 104 -12.80 11.98 -7.02
C THR A 104 -13.77 10.90 -7.45
N TYR A 105 -14.02 9.96 -6.54
CA TYR A 105 -14.92 8.80 -6.70
C TYR A 105 -15.52 8.45 -5.34
N ASP A 106 -16.64 7.72 -5.29
CA ASP A 106 -17.22 7.27 -4.02
C ASP A 106 -16.38 6.16 -3.40
N THR A 107 -16.26 5.04 -4.10
CA THR A 107 -15.48 3.89 -3.63
C THR A 107 -14.53 3.38 -4.72
N LEU A 108 -13.41 2.76 -4.31
CA LEU A 108 -12.50 2.07 -5.24
C LEU A 108 -13.17 0.88 -5.94
N ARG A 109 -14.19 0.32 -5.32
CA ARG A 109 -14.92 -0.84 -5.87
C ARG A 109 -15.69 -0.46 -7.12
N ASP A 110 -16.38 0.70 -7.10
CA ASP A 110 -17.23 1.13 -8.21
C ASP A 110 -16.43 1.73 -9.36
N ARG A 111 -15.22 2.22 -9.09
CA ARG A 111 -14.29 2.83 -10.07
C ARG A 111 -14.94 3.93 -10.92
N ARG A 112 -16.05 4.50 -10.45
CA ARG A 112 -16.76 5.57 -11.15
C ARG A 112 -16.31 6.91 -10.64
N LEU A 113 -15.75 7.72 -11.53
CA LEU A 113 -15.40 9.09 -11.20
C LEU A 113 -16.66 9.96 -11.12
N HIS A 114 -16.66 10.89 -10.17
CA HIS A 114 -17.71 11.91 -10.09
C HIS A 114 -17.71 12.77 -11.36
N LYS A 115 -18.86 13.41 -11.68
CA LYS A 115 -18.92 14.37 -12.78
C LYS A 115 -18.34 15.74 -12.41
N PRO A 116 -18.65 16.31 -11.22
CA PRO A 116 -18.07 17.59 -10.81
C PRO A 116 -16.57 17.46 -10.51
N PRO A 117 -15.76 18.51 -10.78
CA PRO A 117 -14.33 18.49 -10.59
C PRO A 117 -13.94 18.26 -9.13
N GLY A 118 -12.87 17.51 -8.91
CA GLY A 118 -12.36 17.24 -7.58
C GLY A 118 -11.00 16.56 -7.63
N VAL A 119 -10.36 16.50 -6.46
CA VAL A 119 -9.05 15.85 -6.28
C VAL A 119 -9.07 14.97 -5.04
N THR A 120 -8.20 13.98 -5.04
CA THR A 120 -7.95 13.11 -3.89
C THR A 120 -6.48 13.20 -3.54
N LEU A 121 -6.18 13.44 -2.27
CA LEU A 121 -4.85 13.26 -1.69
C LEU A 121 -4.86 11.99 -0.86
N GLY A 122 -3.91 11.11 -1.12
CA GLY A 122 -3.73 9.85 -0.40
C GLY A 122 -2.42 9.86 0.38
N PRO A 123 -2.38 10.41 1.61
CA PRO A 123 -1.23 10.20 2.47
C PRO A 123 -1.07 8.71 2.76
N THR A 124 0.14 8.21 2.57
CA THR A 124 0.53 6.81 2.66
C THR A 124 1.68 6.70 3.64
N LEU A 125 1.53 5.87 4.67
CA LEU A 125 2.58 5.64 5.66
C LEU A 125 3.69 4.80 5.04
N LEU A 126 4.95 5.25 5.18
CA LEU A 126 6.13 4.58 4.63
C LEU A 126 6.92 3.77 5.66
N ARG A 127 6.80 4.11 6.94
CA ARG A 127 7.56 3.52 8.04
C ARG A 127 6.63 2.94 9.09
N LEU A 128 5.96 1.85 8.69
CA LEU A 128 5.00 1.15 9.52
C LEU A 128 5.70 0.34 10.62
N GLU A 129 5.22 0.47 11.85
CA GLU A 129 5.58 -0.42 12.97
C GLU A 129 4.62 -1.60 13.05
N SER A 130 3.37 -1.41 12.64
CA SER A 130 2.35 -2.47 12.59
C SER A 130 2.83 -3.66 11.78
N ARG A 131 2.57 -4.85 12.31
CA ARG A 131 2.85 -6.13 11.67
C ARG A 131 1.57 -6.97 11.67
N GLY A 132 1.28 -7.56 10.55
CA GLY A 132 0.17 -8.48 10.38
C GLY A 132 0.64 -9.90 10.07
N SER A 133 -0.29 -10.67 9.51
CA SER A 133 -0.01 -12.05 9.09
C SER A 133 -0.87 -12.46 7.90
N VAL A 134 -0.44 -13.52 7.21
CA VAL A 134 -1.19 -14.20 6.17
C VAL A 134 -0.99 -15.72 6.30
N HIS A 135 -2.06 -16.45 6.65
CA HIS A 135 -1.97 -17.88 6.92
C HIS A 135 -3.05 -18.67 6.17
N ALA A 136 -2.74 -19.92 5.83
CA ALA A 136 -3.75 -20.87 5.38
C ALA A 136 -4.78 -21.12 6.50
N LYS A 137 -6.06 -21.27 6.14
CA LYS A 137 -7.17 -21.57 7.08
C LYS A 137 -7.50 -23.06 7.16
N SER A 138 -7.05 -23.82 6.18
CA SER A 138 -7.30 -25.25 6.05
C SER A 138 -6.30 -25.88 5.09
N SER A 139 -6.34 -27.18 4.95
CA SER A 139 -5.56 -27.91 3.94
C SER A 139 -6.10 -27.80 2.50
N ASP A 140 -7.26 -27.17 2.31
CA ASP A 140 -7.82 -26.90 0.98
C ASP A 140 -7.01 -25.81 0.27
N PRO A 141 -6.31 -26.10 -0.86
CA PRO A 141 -5.50 -25.13 -1.59
C PRO A 141 -6.31 -24.04 -2.29
N PHE A 142 -7.64 -24.21 -2.40
CA PHE A 142 -8.54 -23.21 -3.01
C PHE A 142 -9.24 -22.32 -1.97
N ALA A 143 -9.07 -22.60 -0.69
CA ALA A 143 -9.60 -21.74 0.37
C ALA A 143 -8.79 -20.42 0.43
N ASP A 144 -9.51 -19.29 0.50
CA ASP A 144 -8.87 -17.99 0.72
C ASP A 144 -8.07 -17.98 2.03
N PRO A 145 -6.86 -17.40 2.07
CA PRO A 145 -6.06 -17.30 3.28
C PRO A 145 -6.73 -16.39 4.33
N ALA A 146 -6.36 -16.57 5.58
CA ALA A 146 -6.62 -15.61 6.64
C ALA A 146 -5.59 -14.48 6.52
N ILE A 147 -6.05 -13.29 6.18
CA ILE A 147 -5.21 -12.09 6.07
C ILE A 147 -5.56 -11.15 7.20
N PHE A 148 -4.58 -10.87 8.07
CA PHE A 148 -4.68 -9.87 9.12
C PHE A 148 -3.65 -8.78 8.86
N THR A 149 -4.09 -7.65 8.35
CA THR A 149 -3.22 -6.54 7.96
C THR A 149 -2.76 -5.70 9.14
N ASN A 150 -3.46 -5.75 10.28
CA ASN A 150 -3.21 -4.97 11.49
C ASN A 150 -3.05 -3.46 11.21
N VAL A 151 -3.95 -2.91 10.40
CA VAL A 151 -3.96 -1.48 10.05
C VAL A 151 -4.01 -0.63 11.32
N LEU A 152 -3.10 0.35 11.46
CA LEU A 152 -3.00 1.22 12.63
C LEU A 152 -2.86 0.45 13.95
N GLY A 153 -2.16 -0.68 13.94
CA GLY A 153 -1.98 -1.55 15.10
C GLY A 153 -1.05 -0.98 16.17
N THR A 154 -0.37 0.13 15.90
CA THR A 154 0.47 0.86 16.87
C THR A 154 0.03 2.31 16.97
N GLU A 155 0.26 2.91 18.13
CA GLU A 155 -0.03 4.33 18.37
C GLU A 155 0.78 5.24 17.44
N ASN A 156 2.04 4.88 17.16
CA ASN A 156 2.89 5.65 16.26
C ASN A 156 2.34 5.70 14.82
N ASP A 157 1.82 4.58 14.31
CA ASP A 157 1.21 4.54 12.98
C ASP A 157 -0.07 5.39 12.93
N LEU A 158 -0.90 5.32 13.99
CA LEU A 158 -2.11 6.13 14.10
C LEU A 158 -1.78 7.64 14.14
N GLN A 159 -0.86 8.04 14.97
CA GLN A 159 -0.44 9.45 15.09
C GLN A 159 0.19 9.96 13.79
N THR A 160 1.00 9.13 13.13
CA THR A 160 1.58 9.48 11.82
C THR A 160 0.49 9.67 10.76
N ALA A 161 -0.54 8.81 10.73
CA ALA A 161 -1.68 8.96 9.83
C ALA A 161 -2.45 10.27 10.07
N ILE A 162 -2.73 10.60 11.33
CA ILE A 162 -3.42 11.84 11.72
C ILE A 162 -2.62 13.07 11.26
N LEU A 163 -1.32 13.12 11.57
CA LEU A 163 -0.44 14.22 11.16
C LEU A 163 -0.39 14.36 9.63
N ALA A 164 -0.32 13.24 8.91
CA ALA A 164 -0.29 13.23 7.47
C ALA A 164 -1.59 13.77 6.86
N MET A 165 -2.74 13.38 7.38
CA MET A 165 -4.05 13.87 6.94
C MET A 165 -4.23 15.36 7.24
N LYS A 166 -3.87 15.81 8.43
CA LYS A 166 -3.86 17.24 8.79
C LYS A 166 -2.96 18.07 7.86
N TYR A 167 -1.81 17.51 7.48
CA TYR A 167 -0.93 18.15 6.50
C TYR A 167 -1.58 18.27 5.13
N CYS A 168 -2.28 17.24 4.64
CA CYS A 168 -3.02 17.31 3.38
C CYS A 168 -4.10 18.41 3.42
N ARG A 169 -4.85 18.53 4.51
CA ARG A 169 -5.83 19.62 4.70
C ARG A 169 -5.15 20.98 4.61
N LYS A 170 -4.05 21.17 5.33
CA LYS A 170 -3.26 22.41 5.30
C LYS A 170 -2.77 22.75 3.88
N VAL A 171 -2.35 21.76 3.09
CA VAL A 171 -1.94 21.98 1.68
C VAL A 171 -3.10 22.53 0.86
N MET A 172 -4.29 21.94 1.00
CA MET A 172 -5.47 22.37 0.26
C MET A 172 -6.01 23.75 0.67
N GLU A 173 -5.73 24.19 1.88
CA GLU A 173 -6.10 25.52 2.42
C GLU A 173 -5.07 26.61 2.10
N THR A 174 -3.99 26.29 1.36
CA THR A 174 -3.00 27.30 0.98
C THR A 174 -3.52 28.29 -0.05
N LYS A 175 -2.99 29.50 -0.03
CA LYS A 175 -3.37 30.57 -0.97
C LYS A 175 -3.35 30.16 -2.45
N PRO A 176 -2.37 29.39 -2.97
CA PRO A 176 -2.41 28.92 -4.35
C PRO A 176 -3.61 28.00 -4.68
N MET A 177 -4.13 27.29 -3.69
CA MET A 177 -5.28 26.38 -3.88
C MET A 177 -6.61 27.09 -3.78
N GLU A 178 -6.68 28.28 -3.20
CA GLU A 178 -7.90 29.04 -2.93
C GLU A 178 -8.76 29.27 -4.18
N ILE A 179 -8.11 29.50 -5.33
CA ILE A 179 -8.82 29.71 -6.62
C ILE A 179 -9.56 28.46 -7.12
N TYR A 180 -9.11 27.27 -6.68
CA TYR A 180 -9.71 25.99 -7.04
C TYR A 180 -10.55 25.38 -5.94
N TYR A 181 -10.26 25.67 -4.69
CA TYR A 181 -10.91 25.06 -3.53
C TYR A 181 -12.39 25.45 -3.41
N ASP A 182 -13.25 24.44 -3.30
CA ASP A 182 -14.66 24.61 -2.97
C ASP A 182 -14.92 24.13 -1.54
N HIS A 183 -14.89 22.83 -1.30
CA HIS A 183 -15.03 22.26 0.03
C HIS A 183 -14.35 20.90 0.16
N GLU A 184 -14.03 20.52 1.38
CA GLU A 184 -13.58 19.18 1.73
C GLU A 184 -14.77 18.23 1.78
N MET A 185 -14.71 17.14 0.99
CA MET A 185 -15.75 16.12 0.90
C MET A 185 -15.55 15.00 1.91
N ALA A 186 -14.28 14.63 2.17
CA ALA A 186 -13.89 13.58 3.10
C ALA A 186 -12.50 13.88 3.68
N PRO A 187 -12.36 13.82 5.00
CA PRO A 187 -13.37 13.50 6.02
C PRO A 187 -14.50 14.54 6.15
N GLY A 188 -14.31 15.76 5.69
CA GLY A 188 -15.18 16.89 5.90
C GLY A 188 -14.65 17.83 6.98
N LYS A 189 -15.02 19.12 6.86
CA LYS A 189 -14.53 20.21 7.74
C LYS A 189 -14.86 20.03 9.23
N ASP A 190 -15.84 19.19 9.55
CA ASP A 190 -16.33 19.01 10.91
C ASP A 190 -15.44 18.06 11.73
N VAL A 191 -14.59 17.28 11.08
CA VAL A 191 -13.56 16.44 11.73
C VAL A 191 -12.40 17.34 12.18
N GLN A 192 -12.29 17.56 13.52
CA GLN A 192 -11.33 18.50 14.11
C GLN A 192 -10.53 17.90 15.28
N SER A 193 -11.19 17.15 16.17
CA SER A 193 -10.54 16.55 17.34
C SER A 193 -9.64 15.37 16.95
N GLU A 194 -8.68 15.03 17.83
CA GLU A 194 -7.81 13.86 17.63
C GLU A 194 -8.61 12.57 17.51
N ASP A 195 -9.65 12.40 18.31
CA ASP A 195 -10.51 11.21 18.28
C ASP A 195 -11.27 11.09 16.95
N GLU A 196 -11.83 12.19 16.44
CA GLU A 196 -12.51 12.20 15.15
C GLU A 196 -11.55 11.88 13.99
N TRP A 197 -10.31 12.37 14.04
CA TRP A 197 -9.26 12.02 13.07
C TRP A 197 -8.88 10.54 13.19
N ALA A 198 -8.77 10.01 14.40
CA ALA A 198 -8.46 8.61 14.64
C ALA A 198 -9.57 7.70 14.10
N ASP A 199 -10.83 8.06 14.33
CA ASP A 199 -11.98 7.31 13.83
C ASP A 199 -12.04 7.34 12.30
N TYR A 200 -11.81 8.50 11.69
CA TYR A 200 -11.72 8.59 10.23
C TYR A 200 -10.56 7.76 9.68
N ALA A 201 -9.39 7.78 10.32
CA ALA A 201 -8.25 6.96 9.92
C ALA A 201 -8.59 5.46 9.93
N ARG A 202 -9.27 4.99 10.97
CA ARG A 202 -9.71 3.58 11.10
C ARG A 202 -10.75 3.21 10.04
N GLU A 203 -11.65 4.13 9.72
CA GLU A 203 -12.69 3.91 8.70
C GLU A 203 -12.13 3.91 7.26
N CYS A 204 -11.27 4.88 6.93
CA CYS A 204 -10.79 5.10 5.57
C CYS A 204 -9.47 4.42 5.24
N GLY A 205 -8.74 3.94 6.26
CA GLY A 205 -7.44 3.28 6.10
C GLY A 205 -7.55 2.02 5.23
N ALA A 206 -6.77 1.97 4.17
CA ALA A 206 -6.83 0.89 3.21
C ALA A 206 -5.43 0.48 2.72
N SER A 207 -5.33 -0.75 2.28
CA SER A 207 -4.14 -1.26 1.58
C SER A 207 -3.82 -0.38 0.35
N ASN A 208 -2.55 -0.09 0.18
CA ASN A 208 -2.02 0.48 -1.07
C ASN A 208 -1.53 -0.61 -2.04
N TRP A 209 -1.82 -1.87 -1.71
CA TRP A 209 -1.49 -3.06 -2.49
C TRP A 209 0.02 -3.27 -2.66
N HIS A 210 0.72 -3.07 -1.55
CA HIS A 210 2.16 -3.28 -1.42
C HIS A 210 2.50 -4.34 -0.35
N PRO A 211 1.82 -5.51 -0.30
CA PRO A 211 2.08 -6.52 0.72
C PRO A 211 3.52 -7.01 0.63
N ALA A 212 4.20 -7.10 1.77
CA ALA A 212 5.60 -7.48 1.89
C ALA A 212 5.85 -8.21 3.22
N SER A 213 7.04 -8.78 3.37
CA SER A 213 7.61 -9.25 4.64
C SER A 213 7.02 -10.52 5.24
N SER A 214 6.08 -11.20 4.61
CA SER A 214 5.47 -12.45 5.13
C SER A 214 6.36 -13.70 5.00
N CYS A 215 7.50 -13.59 4.30
CA CYS A 215 8.58 -14.60 4.22
C CYS A 215 9.94 -13.92 4.31
N ARG A 216 10.08 -12.98 5.25
CA ARG A 216 11.21 -12.05 5.29
C ARG A 216 12.56 -12.75 5.34
N MET A 217 13.54 -12.19 4.63
CA MET A 217 14.94 -12.57 4.80
C MET A 217 15.49 -12.03 6.13
N GLY A 218 16.50 -12.67 6.66
CA GLY A 218 17.19 -12.19 7.85
C GLY A 218 18.55 -12.84 8.05
N PRO A 219 19.36 -12.33 9.01
CA PRO A 219 20.65 -12.88 9.35
C PRO A 219 20.54 -14.25 10.03
N ASP A 220 21.66 -14.94 10.12
CA ASP A 220 21.75 -16.17 10.91
C ASP A 220 21.43 -15.88 12.38
N GLY A 221 20.65 -16.78 12.99
CA GLY A 221 20.19 -16.63 14.37
C GLY A 221 18.88 -15.85 14.55
N ASP A 222 18.31 -15.28 13.50
CA ASP A 222 16.94 -14.74 13.56
C ASP A 222 15.91 -15.87 13.41
N PRO A 223 15.17 -16.25 14.47
CA PRO A 223 14.24 -17.38 14.42
C PRO A 223 13.01 -17.12 13.55
N MET A 224 12.74 -15.87 13.20
CA MET A 224 11.63 -15.46 12.36
C MET A 224 12.03 -15.19 10.92
N ALA A 225 13.30 -15.36 10.55
CA ALA A 225 13.74 -15.26 9.16
C ALA A 225 13.34 -16.53 8.40
N VAL A 226 12.57 -16.36 7.33
CA VAL A 226 12.13 -17.46 6.45
C VAL A 226 13.19 -17.79 5.42
N THR A 227 13.89 -16.78 4.90
CA THR A 227 14.98 -16.98 3.95
C THR A 227 16.30 -16.42 4.50
N ASP A 228 17.40 -16.94 3.99
CA ASP A 228 18.71 -16.32 4.14
C ASP A 228 18.87 -15.11 3.19
N LEU A 229 20.05 -14.48 3.20
CA LEU A 229 20.34 -13.33 2.34
C LEU A 229 20.55 -13.70 0.85
N SER A 230 20.60 -15.01 0.54
CA SER A 230 20.59 -15.55 -0.82
C SER A 230 19.20 -16.03 -1.25
N LEU A 231 18.17 -15.67 -0.47
CA LEU A 231 16.75 -16.00 -0.72
C LEU A 231 16.43 -17.50 -0.64
N LYS A 232 17.35 -18.35 -0.12
CA LYS A 232 17.10 -19.76 0.13
C LYS A 232 16.24 -19.92 1.37
N VAL A 233 15.23 -20.78 1.30
CA VAL A 233 14.39 -21.12 2.47
C VAL A 233 15.25 -21.84 3.50
N ARG A 234 15.25 -21.33 4.72
CA ARG A 234 16.07 -21.86 5.82
C ARG A 234 15.70 -23.29 6.14
N GLY A 235 16.71 -24.15 6.29
CA GLY A 235 16.57 -25.56 6.63
C GLY A 235 16.05 -26.46 5.51
N LEU A 236 15.88 -25.94 4.29
CA LEU A 236 15.50 -26.71 3.10
C LEU A 236 16.51 -26.50 1.98
N GLU A 237 16.71 -27.55 1.19
CA GLU A 237 17.58 -27.50 0.02
C GLU A 237 16.76 -27.30 -1.27
N GLY A 238 17.34 -26.60 -2.25
CA GLY A 238 16.76 -26.43 -3.57
C GLY A 238 15.51 -25.54 -3.65
N LEU A 239 15.17 -24.81 -2.58
CA LEU A 239 13.98 -23.94 -2.52
C LEU A 239 14.35 -22.50 -2.21
N ARG A 240 13.76 -21.57 -2.96
CA ARG A 240 13.85 -20.11 -2.72
C ARG A 240 12.48 -19.47 -2.71
N VAL A 241 12.39 -18.33 -2.03
CA VAL A 241 11.27 -17.37 -2.17
C VAL A 241 11.85 -16.10 -2.78
N VAL A 242 11.25 -15.63 -3.89
CA VAL A 242 11.78 -14.53 -4.71
C VAL A 242 10.65 -13.57 -5.08
N ASP A 243 10.19 -12.82 -4.12
CA ASP A 243 9.16 -11.77 -4.29
C ASP A 243 9.22 -10.76 -3.13
N ALA A 244 8.24 -9.85 -3.06
CA ALA A 244 8.18 -8.82 -2.03
C ALA A 244 8.05 -9.39 -0.59
N SER A 245 7.59 -10.64 -0.42
CA SER A 245 7.46 -11.24 0.90
C SER A 245 8.81 -11.44 1.60
N THR A 246 9.92 -11.48 0.85
CA THR A 246 11.27 -11.62 1.39
C THR A 246 11.85 -10.33 1.95
N MET A 247 11.26 -9.17 1.69
CA MET A 247 11.72 -7.90 2.25
C MET A 247 11.70 -7.97 3.79
N PRO A 248 12.75 -7.54 4.50
CA PRO A 248 12.75 -7.51 5.98
C PRO A 248 11.69 -6.56 6.55
N MET A 249 11.41 -5.50 5.81
CA MET A 249 10.33 -4.53 6.02
C MET A 249 9.89 -3.96 4.68
N VAL A 250 8.66 -3.43 4.62
CA VAL A 250 8.20 -2.70 3.44
C VAL A 250 9.08 -1.46 3.22
N ILE A 251 9.50 -1.21 2.01
CA ILE A 251 10.39 -0.10 1.66
C ILE A 251 9.68 1.27 1.72
N CYS A 252 10.44 2.37 1.77
CA CYS A 252 9.88 3.73 1.80
C CYS A 252 9.48 4.23 0.40
N GLY A 253 8.59 3.52 -0.28
CA GLY A 253 8.10 3.84 -1.63
C GLY A 253 7.31 2.70 -2.26
N ASN A 254 6.99 2.83 -3.54
CA ASN A 254 6.27 1.79 -4.28
C ASN A 254 7.12 0.52 -4.45
N THR A 255 6.52 -0.63 -4.23
CA THR A 255 7.23 -1.92 -4.12
C THR A 255 7.61 -2.56 -5.45
N ASN A 256 7.08 -2.10 -6.58
CA ASN A 256 7.30 -2.76 -7.88
C ASN A 256 8.78 -2.81 -8.30
N ALA A 257 9.47 -1.68 -8.29
CA ALA A 257 10.88 -1.63 -8.72
C ALA A 257 11.81 -2.47 -7.82
N PRO A 258 11.74 -2.39 -6.47
CA PRO A 258 12.55 -3.26 -5.61
C PRO A 258 12.17 -4.74 -5.71
N THR A 259 10.91 -5.09 -5.99
CA THR A 259 10.54 -6.50 -6.25
C THR A 259 11.20 -7.02 -7.52
N ILE A 260 11.23 -6.22 -8.60
CA ILE A 260 11.96 -6.57 -9.83
C ILE A 260 13.47 -6.71 -9.52
N MET A 261 14.06 -5.77 -8.74
CA MET A 261 15.47 -5.83 -8.35
C MET A 261 15.79 -7.11 -7.57
N ILE A 262 14.91 -7.52 -6.64
CA ILE A 262 15.06 -8.79 -5.89
C ILE A 262 15.04 -9.97 -6.87
N ALA A 263 14.15 -9.98 -7.85
CA ALA A 263 14.03 -11.05 -8.83
C ALA A 263 15.27 -11.12 -9.75
N GLU A 264 15.76 -10.01 -10.26
CA GLU A 264 16.98 -9.94 -11.07
C GLU A 264 18.20 -10.42 -10.26
N LYS A 265 18.34 -9.96 -9.01
CA LYS A 265 19.42 -10.42 -8.14
C LYS A 265 19.34 -11.92 -7.83
N ALA A 266 18.14 -12.45 -7.63
CA ALA A 266 17.94 -13.87 -7.41
C ALA A 266 18.30 -14.69 -8.66
N ALA A 267 17.99 -14.21 -9.86
CA ALA A 267 18.39 -14.84 -11.10
C ALA A 267 19.91 -14.96 -11.21
N ASP A 268 20.66 -13.90 -10.91
CA ASP A 268 22.14 -13.94 -10.85
C ASP A 268 22.65 -14.99 -9.85
N LEU A 269 22.05 -15.05 -8.65
CA LEU A 269 22.43 -16.00 -7.61
C LEU A 269 22.15 -17.46 -8.02
N ILE A 270 21.06 -17.71 -8.73
CA ILE A 270 20.70 -19.05 -9.22
C ILE A 270 21.67 -19.49 -10.35
N LEU A 271 22.01 -18.59 -11.25
CA LEU A 271 22.90 -18.88 -12.39
C LEU A 271 24.36 -19.07 -11.96
N ALA A 272 24.73 -18.59 -10.77
CA ALA A 272 26.08 -18.73 -10.23
C ALA A 272 26.32 -20.04 -9.45
N GLU A 273 25.29 -20.87 -9.24
CA GLU A 273 25.35 -22.21 -8.59
C GLU A 273 25.52 -23.32 -9.63
#